data_23e7d13ae6ce93ccd4faee9490d56e77
#
_entry.id   23e7d13ae6ce93ccd4faee9490d56e77
#
_cell.length_a   1.000
_cell.length_b   1.000
_cell.length_c   1.000
_cell.angle_alpha   90.00
_cell.angle_beta   90.00
_cell.angle_gamma   90.00
#
_symmetry.space_group_name_H-M   'P 1'
#
loop_
_entity.id
_entity.type
_entity.pdbx_description
1 polymer ?
#
loop_
_entity_poly.entity_id
_entity_poly.type
_entity_poly.pdbx_seq_one_letter_code
_entity_poly.pdbx_strand_id
1 'polypeptide(L)'
;EIRLSLVGSEMCIRDSIAVMGGEQAAGVLATVRREGLERKGQSWSAEAEAEFKRPTIDLFERQSHPLYATSRLWDDGIVDPAKSRDVLGLSLATALNAPVPDTRFGLFRM
;
A
#
# COMPACT_ATOMS: atom_id res chain seq x y z
N GLU A 1 2.28 10.51 15.84
CA GLU A 1 1.34 10.12 14.76
C GLU A 1 1.21 8.59 14.75
N ILE A 2 0.03 8.08 15.11
CA ILE A 2 -0.22 6.64 15.19
C ILE A 2 -0.66 6.18 13.80
N ARG A 3 0.06 5.24 13.20
CA ARG A 3 -0.29 4.62 11.91
C ARG A 3 -0.89 3.24 12.17
N LEU A 4 -2.20 3.14 12.03
CA LEU A 4 -2.93 1.90 12.21
C LEU A 4 -3.17 1.24 10.86
N SER A 5 -2.89 -0.06 10.80
CA SER A 5 -3.22 -0.92 9.65
C SER A 5 -4.46 -1.75 9.99
N LEU A 6 -5.51 -1.60 9.19
CA LEU A 6 -6.75 -2.36 9.35
C LEU A 6 -6.65 -3.68 8.59
N VAL A 7 -6.84 -4.79 9.27
CA VAL A 7 -7.01 -6.09 8.60
C VAL A 7 -8.46 -6.18 8.12
N GLY A 8 -8.63 -6.13 6.79
CA GLY A 8 -9.94 -6.18 6.16
C GLY A 8 -10.69 -7.48 6.46
N SER A 9 -11.99 -7.37 6.70
CA SER A 9 -12.90 -8.51 6.66
C SER A 9 -13.04 -9.02 5.21
N GLU A 10 -13.46 -10.25 5.01
CA GLU A 10 -13.58 -10.95 3.72
C GLU A 10 -14.42 -10.21 2.64
N MET A 11 -15.07 -9.12 2.97
CA MET A 11 -15.85 -8.30 2.04
C MET A 11 -15.01 -7.14 1.48
N CYS A 12 -14.26 -7.42 0.43
CA CYS A 12 -13.91 -6.50 -0.65
C CYS A 12 -12.81 -5.45 -0.43
N ILE A 13 -12.15 -5.34 0.69
CA ILE A 13 -11.01 -4.45 0.84
C ILE A 13 -9.81 -5.30 1.28
N ARG A 14 -8.97 -5.68 0.32
CA ARG A 14 -7.62 -6.12 0.66
C ARG A 14 -6.90 -4.91 1.22
N ASP A 15 -6.73 -4.92 2.51
CA ASP A 15 -5.91 -3.97 3.20
C ASP A 15 -4.47 -4.13 2.72
N SER A 16 -4.01 -3.19 1.93
CA SER A 16 -2.65 -3.21 1.41
C SER A 16 -2.01 -1.86 1.66
N ILE A 17 -0.80 -1.87 2.20
CA ILE A 17 0.03 -0.69 2.34
C ILE A 17 0.85 -0.53 1.06
N ALA A 18 0.20 -0.05 0.02
CA ALA A 18 0.84 0.18 -1.27
C ALA A 18 0.20 1.38 -1.97
N VAL A 19 0.97 2.06 -2.80
CA VAL A 19 0.48 3.19 -3.60
C VAL A 19 -0.48 2.74 -4.69
N MET A 20 -0.33 1.48 -5.17
CA MET A 20 -1.16 0.87 -6.21
C MET A 20 -1.16 -0.66 -6.07
N GLY A 21 -2.13 -1.31 -6.68
CA GLY A 21 -2.18 -2.78 -6.74
C GLY A 21 -1.05 -3.38 -7.58
N GLY A 22 -0.64 -4.60 -7.24
CA GLY A 22 0.45 -5.31 -7.94
C GLY A 22 0.19 -5.51 -9.42
N GLU A 23 -1.04 -5.85 -9.80
CA GLU A 23 -1.42 -5.98 -11.22
C GLU A 23 -1.30 -4.65 -11.98
N GLN A 24 -1.72 -3.55 -11.35
CA GLN A 24 -1.61 -2.22 -11.95
C GLN A 24 -0.15 -1.81 -12.14
N ALA A 25 0.69 -2.01 -11.14
CA ALA A 25 2.13 -1.72 -11.21
C ALA A 25 2.81 -2.56 -12.31
N ALA A 26 2.53 -3.88 -12.33
CA ALA A 26 3.06 -4.78 -13.34
C ALA A 26 2.55 -4.43 -14.76
N GLY A 27 1.29 -3.98 -14.88
CA GLY A 27 0.71 -3.52 -16.14
C GLY A 27 1.40 -2.30 -16.70
N VAL A 28 1.69 -1.29 -15.88
CA VAL A 28 2.44 -0.09 -16.30
C VAL A 28 3.84 -0.47 -16.78
N LEU A 29 4.57 -1.30 -16.02
CA LEU A 29 5.91 -1.75 -16.42
C LEU A 29 5.88 -2.54 -17.74
N ALA A 30 4.86 -3.40 -17.93
CA ALA A 30 4.69 -4.16 -19.16
C ALA A 30 4.39 -3.24 -20.35
N THR A 31 3.57 -2.20 -20.18
CA THR A 31 3.27 -1.23 -21.23
C THR A 31 4.53 -0.52 -21.69
N VAL A 32 5.32 0.02 -20.76
CA VAL A 32 6.60 0.68 -21.06
C VAL A 32 7.56 -0.25 -21.81
N ARG A 33 7.64 -1.52 -21.38
CA ARG A 33 8.49 -2.52 -22.04
C ARG A 33 7.99 -2.86 -23.45
N ARG A 34 6.67 -3.02 -23.63
CA ARG A 34 6.04 -3.30 -24.92
C ARG A 34 6.35 -2.18 -25.93
N GLU A 35 6.12 -0.94 -25.54
CA GLU A 35 6.45 0.22 -26.38
C GLU A 35 7.93 0.27 -26.77
N GLY A 36 8.82 -0.09 -25.83
CA GLY A 36 10.26 -0.17 -26.11
C GLY A 36 10.63 -1.27 -27.12
N LEU A 37 9.93 -2.41 -27.10
CA LEU A 37 10.12 -3.51 -28.06
C LEU A 37 9.54 -3.16 -29.44
N GLU A 38 8.36 -2.56 -29.48
CA GLU A 38 7.71 -2.10 -30.72
C GLU A 38 8.58 -1.09 -31.48
N ARG A 39 9.22 -0.16 -30.79
CA ARG A 39 10.19 0.78 -31.39
C ARG A 39 11.41 0.09 -32.01
N LYS A 40 11.73 -1.12 -31.54
CA LYS A 40 12.82 -1.96 -32.07
C LYS A 40 12.32 -2.97 -33.13
N GLY A 41 11.03 -2.93 -33.49
CA GLY A 41 10.43 -3.86 -34.45
C GLY A 41 10.29 -5.30 -33.92
N GLN A 42 10.30 -5.48 -32.61
CA GLN A 42 10.16 -6.79 -31.96
C GLN A 42 8.73 -6.98 -31.46
N SER A 43 8.16 -8.16 -31.68
CA SER A 43 6.89 -8.56 -31.11
C SER A 43 7.11 -9.22 -29.74
N TRP A 44 6.16 -9.02 -28.83
CA TRP A 44 6.18 -9.63 -27.50
C TRP A 44 4.97 -10.54 -27.32
N SER A 45 5.20 -11.81 -27.01
CA SER A 45 4.11 -12.77 -26.84
C SER A 45 3.38 -12.53 -25.51
N ALA A 46 2.10 -12.94 -25.46
CA ALA A 46 1.29 -12.80 -24.24
C ALA A 46 1.85 -13.62 -23.07
N GLU A 47 2.45 -14.77 -23.37
CA GLU A 47 3.07 -15.63 -22.35
C GLU A 47 4.31 -14.96 -21.73
N ALA A 48 5.17 -14.38 -22.57
CA ALA A 48 6.35 -13.66 -22.11
C ALA A 48 6.00 -12.38 -21.33
N GLU A 49 4.89 -11.72 -21.67
CA GLU A 49 4.35 -10.60 -20.90
C GLU A 49 3.85 -11.05 -19.53
N ALA A 50 3.11 -12.15 -19.47
CA ALA A 50 2.61 -12.72 -18.21
C ALA A 50 3.76 -13.13 -17.29
N GLU A 51 4.78 -13.78 -17.83
CA GLU A 51 5.98 -14.15 -17.08
C GLU A 51 6.74 -12.92 -16.55
N PHE A 52 6.81 -11.86 -17.36
CA PHE A 52 7.43 -10.61 -16.92
C PHE A 52 6.66 -9.91 -15.78
N LYS A 53 5.33 -9.98 -15.79
CA LYS A 53 4.48 -9.37 -14.74
C LYS A 53 4.55 -10.11 -13.41
N ARG A 54 4.69 -11.43 -13.44
CA ARG A 54 4.61 -12.31 -12.27
C ARG A 54 5.50 -11.89 -11.10
N PRO A 55 6.80 -11.64 -11.27
CA PRO A 55 7.66 -11.25 -10.14
C PRO A 55 7.23 -9.96 -9.46
N THR A 56 6.70 -9.00 -10.25
CA THR A 56 6.20 -7.73 -9.70
C THR A 56 4.93 -7.96 -8.90
N ILE A 57 3.99 -8.74 -9.41
CA ILE A 57 2.74 -9.08 -8.71
C ILE A 57 3.07 -9.79 -7.40
N ASP A 58 3.89 -10.84 -7.43
CA ASP A 58 4.29 -11.61 -6.26
C ASP A 58 5.00 -10.74 -5.19
N LEU A 59 5.82 -9.80 -5.64
CA LEU A 59 6.50 -8.85 -4.75
C LEU A 59 5.49 -7.94 -4.05
N PHE A 60 4.55 -7.37 -4.80
CA PHE A 60 3.52 -6.50 -4.26
C PHE A 60 2.58 -7.24 -3.32
N GLU A 61 2.13 -8.45 -3.68
CA GLU A 61 1.28 -9.26 -2.81
C GLU A 61 1.96 -9.58 -1.47
N ARG A 62 3.23 -9.95 -1.50
CA ARG A 62 3.99 -10.22 -0.28
C ARG A 62 4.23 -8.98 0.56
N GLN A 63 4.58 -7.84 -0.07
CA GLN A 63 4.95 -6.62 0.67
C GLN A 63 3.74 -5.80 1.10
N SER A 64 2.60 -5.95 0.44
CA SER A 64 1.37 -5.25 0.81
C SER A 64 0.64 -5.91 1.98
N HIS A 65 1.03 -7.12 2.38
CA HIS A 65 0.40 -7.79 3.50
C HIS A 65 0.63 -7.00 4.81
N PRO A 66 -0.41 -6.75 5.63
CA PRO A 66 -0.30 -5.93 6.85
C PRO A 66 0.82 -6.38 7.78
N LEU A 67 0.97 -7.70 7.98
CA LEU A 67 2.05 -8.26 8.81
C LEU A 67 3.46 -7.92 8.30
N TYR A 68 3.61 -7.68 7.00
CA TYR A 68 4.89 -7.30 6.43
C TYR A 68 5.33 -5.91 6.92
N ALA A 69 4.41 -4.95 6.93
CA ALA A 69 4.65 -3.60 7.43
C ALA A 69 4.89 -3.58 8.94
N THR A 70 4.02 -4.24 9.71
CA THR A 70 4.14 -4.35 11.16
C THR A 70 5.45 -5.02 11.60
N SER A 71 5.88 -6.07 10.91
CA SER A 71 7.15 -6.74 11.22
C SER A 71 8.39 -5.86 10.99
N ARG A 72 8.24 -4.76 10.26
CA ARG A 72 9.29 -3.77 9.97
C ARG A 72 9.13 -2.46 10.73
N LEU A 73 8.16 -2.41 11.64
CA LEU A 73 7.85 -1.21 12.42
C LEU A 73 7.50 0.01 11.53
N TRP A 74 6.84 -0.23 10.40
CA TRP A 74 6.35 0.84 9.53
C TRP A 74 5.02 1.39 9.99
N ASP A 75 4.32 0.63 10.82
CA ASP A 75 3.09 1.01 11.52
C ASP A 75 3.21 0.63 13.02
N ASP A 76 2.24 1.06 13.81
CA ASP A 76 2.19 0.80 15.25
C ASP A 76 1.47 -0.52 15.59
N GLY A 77 0.94 -1.20 14.61
CA GLY A 77 0.26 -2.48 14.78
C GLY A 77 -0.97 -2.68 13.89
N ILE A 78 -1.59 -3.83 14.04
CA ILE A 78 -2.78 -4.24 13.29
C ILE A 78 -3.98 -4.18 14.21
N VAL A 79 -5.04 -3.53 13.76
CA VAL A 79 -6.31 -3.40 14.49
C VAL A 79 -7.35 -4.32 13.89
N ASP A 80 -8.00 -5.12 14.74
CA ASP A 80 -9.21 -5.84 14.35
C ASP A 80 -10.30 -4.84 13.96
N PRO A 81 -10.90 -4.93 12.75
CA PRO A 81 -11.96 -4.03 12.31
C PRO A 81 -13.12 -3.90 13.31
N ALA A 82 -13.47 -4.97 14.01
CA ALA A 82 -14.51 -4.96 15.05
C ALA A 82 -14.16 -4.04 16.23
N LYS A 83 -12.88 -3.80 16.50
CA LYS A 83 -12.36 -2.96 17.57
C LYS A 83 -11.96 -1.56 17.13
N SER A 84 -12.14 -1.22 15.86
CA SER A 84 -11.69 0.08 15.30
C SER A 84 -12.23 1.27 16.08
N ARG A 85 -13.50 1.21 16.53
CA ARG A 85 -14.12 2.30 17.30
C ARG A 85 -13.44 2.48 18.66
N ASP A 86 -13.15 1.40 19.35
CA ASP A 86 -12.55 1.42 20.70
C ASP A 86 -11.11 1.95 20.61
N VAL A 87 -10.34 1.46 19.63
CA VAL A 87 -8.97 1.90 19.39
C VAL A 87 -8.93 3.36 19.00
N LEU A 88 -9.80 3.80 18.10
CA LEU A 88 -9.90 5.19 17.69
C LEU A 88 -10.28 6.10 18.86
N GLY A 89 -11.27 5.68 19.66
CA GLY A 89 -11.71 6.42 20.86
C GLY A 89 -10.58 6.57 21.87
N LEU A 90 -9.84 5.49 22.15
CA LEU A 90 -8.69 5.51 23.05
C LEU A 90 -7.56 6.40 22.52
N SER A 91 -7.23 6.29 21.23
CA SER A 91 -6.19 7.10 20.59
C SER A 91 -6.55 8.58 20.63
N LEU A 92 -7.81 8.93 20.36
CA LEU A 92 -8.29 10.31 20.44
C LEU A 92 -8.25 10.84 21.87
N ALA A 93 -8.73 10.04 22.85
CA ALA A 93 -8.66 10.43 24.26
C ALA A 93 -7.22 10.67 24.70
N THR A 94 -6.28 9.84 24.26
CA THR A 94 -4.85 10.01 24.55
C THR A 94 -4.29 11.28 23.91
N ALA A 95 -4.65 11.54 22.66
CA ALA A 95 -4.20 12.76 21.94
C ALA A 95 -4.74 14.06 22.59
N LEU A 96 -5.96 14.03 23.11
CA LEU A 96 -6.58 15.18 23.78
C LEU A 96 -6.03 15.46 25.18
N ASN A 97 -5.25 14.58 25.77
CA ASN A 97 -4.55 14.86 27.04
C ASN A 97 -3.44 15.90 26.89
N ALA A 98 -2.92 16.13 25.69
CA ALA A 98 -1.97 17.18 25.41
C ALA A 98 -2.70 18.45 24.94
N PRO A 99 -2.21 19.67 25.30
CA PRO A 99 -2.77 20.89 24.77
C PRO A 99 -2.60 20.91 23.24
N VAL A 100 -3.67 21.30 22.54
CA VAL A 100 -3.61 21.44 21.09
C VAL A 100 -2.77 22.67 20.75
N PRO A 101 -1.61 22.52 20.10
CA PRO A 101 -0.78 23.66 19.74
C PRO A 101 -1.45 24.49 18.65
N ASP A 102 -1.11 25.78 18.59
CA ASP A 102 -1.56 26.64 17.49
C ASP A 102 -1.16 26.06 16.15
N THR A 103 -2.11 26.03 15.22
CA THR A 103 -1.88 25.50 13.89
C THR A 103 -0.86 26.36 13.13
N ARG A 104 0.28 25.77 12.78
CA ARG A 104 1.29 26.39 11.92
C ARG A 104 1.39 25.57 10.65
N PHE A 105 1.09 26.18 9.51
CA PHE A 105 1.25 25.53 8.21
C PHE A 105 2.72 25.55 7.80
N GLY A 106 3.28 24.36 7.56
CA GLY A 106 4.62 24.22 7.01
C GLY A 106 4.62 24.47 5.50
N LEU A 107 5.77 24.85 4.97
CA LEU A 107 6.00 24.86 3.53
C LEU A 107 6.38 23.42 3.14
N PHE A 108 5.46 22.77 2.41
CA PHE A 108 5.72 21.44 1.85
C PHE A 108 6.36 21.61 0.48
N ARG A 109 7.61 21.16 0.34
CA ARG A 109 8.22 20.94 -0.98
C ARG A 109 7.98 19.50 -1.38
N MET A 110 7.28 19.31 -2.47
CA MET A 110 7.23 18.04 -3.20
C MET A 110 8.28 18.02 -4.28
#